data_156d6236ad0a527ff695fc6659e85ca0
#
_entry.id   156d6236ad0a527ff695fc6659e85ca0
#
_cell.length_a   1.000
_cell.length_b   1.000
_cell.length_c   1.000
_cell.angle_alpha   90.00
_cell.angle_beta   90.00
_cell.angle_gamma   90.00
#
_symmetry.space_group_name_H-M   'P 1'
#
loop_
_entity.id
_entity.type
_entity.pdbx_description
1 polymer ?
#
loop_
_entity_poly.entity_id
_entity_poly.type
_entity_poly.pdbx_seq_one_letter_code
_entity_poly.pdbx_strand_id
1 'polypeptide(L)'
;AIPATDTMYSVSENITDKIVQDIPPRAKLMCAQTPQAFRLEVITEAYDRALQDPNLQATDDCGIVHRYLPEVPICIVQGDPANRKITYKEDI
;
A
#
# COMPACT_ATOMS: atom_id res chain seq x y z
N ALA A 1 10.42 -0.23 1.32
CA ALA A 1 9.67 -1.44 1.70
C ALA A 1 10.60 -2.55 2.16
N ILE A 2 10.06 -3.48 2.89
CA ILE A 2 10.78 -4.68 3.36
C ILE A 2 9.97 -5.92 2.95
N PRO A 3 10.63 -7.09 2.77
CA PRO A 3 9.90 -8.33 2.46
C PRO A 3 8.90 -8.67 3.56
N ALA A 4 7.74 -9.19 3.16
CA ALA A 4 6.77 -9.70 4.12
C ALA A 4 7.29 -10.99 4.75
N THR A 5 7.15 -11.09 6.09
CA THR A 5 7.56 -12.27 6.85
C THR A 5 6.37 -13.13 7.28
N ASP A 6 5.17 -12.54 7.26
CA ASP A 6 3.95 -13.23 7.65
C ASP A 6 3.21 -13.77 6.43
N THR A 7 2.52 -14.90 6.61
CA THR A 7 1.58 -15.38 5.60
C THR A 7 0.35 -14.49 5.60
N MET A 8 -0.03 -13.99 4.43
CA MET A 8 -1.15 -13.08 4.26
C MET A 8 -2.31 -13.79 3.57
N TYR A 9 -3.52 -13.53 4.04
CA TYR A 9 -4.74 -14.05 3.42
C TYR A 9 -5.54 -12.92 2.79
N SER A 10 -6.01 -13.14 1.57
CA SER A 10 -7.10 -12.37 1.02
C SER A 10 -8.41 -13.02 1.48
N VAL A 11 -9.33 -12.25 2.03
CA VAL A 11 -10.56 -12.77 2.62
C VAL A 11 -11.79 -12.17 1.97
N SER A 12 -12.95 -12.85 2.16
CA SER A 12 -14.23 -12.35 1.69
C SER A 12 -14.60 -11.06 2.42
N GLU A 13 -15.41 -10.22 1.76
CA GLU A 13 -15.90 -8.97 2.35
C GLU A 13 -17.04 -9.18 3.35
N ASN A 14 -17.50 -10.41 3.54
CA ASN A 14 -18.56 -10.71 4.48
C ASN A 14 -18.10 -10.41 5.91
N ILE A 15 -18.90 -9.62 6.63
CA ILE A 15 -18.55 -9.16 7.98
C ILE A 15 -18.65 -10.29 9.01
N THR A 16 -19.59 -11.23 8.81
CA THR A 16 -19.87 -12.30 9.78
C THR A 16 -18.94 -13.51 9.64
N ASP A 17 -18.72 -13.96 8.41
CA ASP A 17 -17.93 -15.16 8.13
C ASP A 17 -16.87 -14.84 7.09
N LYS A 18 -15.69 -14.45 7.57
CA LYS A 18 -14.56 -14.19 6.68
C LYS A 18 -13.94 -15.50 6.23
N ILE A 19 -14.01 -15.75 4.94
CA ILE A 19 -13.47 -16.96 4.32
C ILE A 19 -12.23 -16.57 3.52
N VAL A 20 -11.18 -17.37 3.65
CA VAL A 20 -9.95 -17.18 2.87
C VAL A 20 -10.27 -17.37 1.39
N GLN A 21 -10.01 -16.33 0.59
CA GLN A 21 -10.20 -16.37 -0.87
C GLN A 21 -8.93 -16.69 -1.60
N ASP A 22 -7.79 -16.23 -1.09
CA ASP A 22 -6.50 -16.44 -1.71
C ASP A 22 -5.40 -16.36 -0.66
N ILE A 23 -4.28 -17.01 -0.93
CA ILE A 23 -3.07 -16.96 -0.12
C ILE A 23 -1.93 -16.55 -1.06
N PRO A 24 -1.67 -15.25 -1.23
CA PRO A 24 -0.63 -14.80 -2.14
C PRO A 24 0.74 -15.36 -1.75
N PRO A 25 1.60 -15.72 -2.71
CA PRO A 25 2.96 -16.16 -2.40
C PRO A 25 3.71 -15.08 -1.64
N ARG A 26 4.21 -15.40 -0.45
CA ARG A 26 4.91 -14.44 0.41
C ARG A 26 6.12 -13.81 -0.29
N ALA A 27 6.79 -14.56 -1.17
CA ALA A 27 7.93 -14.06 -1.93
C ALA A 27 7.61 -12.88 -2.85
N LYS A 28 6.32 -12.68 -3.18
CA LYS A 28 5.84 -11.56 -4.00
C LYS A 28 5.27 -10.40 -3.19
N LEU A 29 5.32 -10.49 -1.87
CA LEU A 29 4.73 -9.50 -0.99
C LEU A 29 5.81 -8.73 -0.24
N MET A 30 5.60 -7.43 -0.12
CA MET A 30 6.43 -6.55 0.66
C MET A 30 5.56 -5.66 1.55
N CYS A 31 6.09 -5.29 2.70
CA CYS A 31 5.44 -4.34 3.59
C CYS A 31 5.85 -2.93 3.22
N ALA A 32 4.89 -2.08 2.96
CA ALA A 32 5.12 -0.67 2.68
C ALA A 32 5.63 0.04 3.94
N GLN A 33 6.52 0.99 3.73
CA GLN A 33 7.06 1.84 4.78
C GLN A 33 6.98 3.30 4.35
N THR A 34 7.16 4.20 5.29
CA THR A 34 7.29 5.63 5.03
C THR A 34 8.73 6.06 5.34
N PRO A 35 9.21 7.12 4.69
CA PRO A 35 8.54 7.98 3.71
C PRO A 35 8.37 7.31 2.36
N GLN A 36 7.44 7.85 1.56
CA GLN A 36 7.23 7.50 0.16
C GLN A 36 7.52 8.74 -0.69
N ALA A 37 8.39 8.59 -1.69
CA ALA A 37 8.88 9.71 -2.49
C ALA A 37 8.37 9.65 -3.92
N PHE A 38 8.01 10.80 -4.47
CA PHE A 38 7.47 10.93 -5.82
C PHE A 38 8.02 12.18 -6.51
N ARG A 39 8.08 12.14 -7.84
CA ARG A 39 8.23 13.38 -8.59
C ARG A 39 6.98 14.21 -8.38
N LEU A 40 7.15 15.51 -8.23
CA LEU A 40 6.04 16.42 -7.93
C LEU A 40 4.94 16.35 -8.99
N GLU A 41 5.30 16.34 -10.26
CA GLU A 41 4.34 16.26 -11.37
C GLU A 41 3.55 14.95 -11.35
N VAL A 42 4.16 13.85 -10.91
CA VAL A 42 3.49 12.54 -10.85
C VAL A 42 2.44 12.52 -9.73
N ILE A 43 2.84 12.89 -8.51
CA ILE A 43 1.92 12.84 -7.38
C ILE A 43 0.80 13.87 -7.52
N THR A 44 1.09 15.04 -8.09
CA THR A 44 0.08 16.07 -8.33
C THR A 44 -0.96 15.59 -9.33
N GLU A 45 -0.53 15.03 -10.46
CA GLU A 45 -1.45 14.49 -11.47
C GLU A 45 -2.30 13.35 -10.91
N ALA A 46 -1.69 12.45 -10.14
CA ALA A 46 -2.40 11.34 -9.55
C ALA A 46 -3.53 11.84 -8.62
N TYR A 47 -3.25 12.81 -7.77
CA TYR A 47 -4.26 13.39 -6.88
C TYR A 47 -5.31 14.20 -7.62
N ASP A 48 -4.95 14.92 -8.69
CA ASP A 48 -5.93 15.63 -9.51
C ASP A 48 -6.97 14.67 -10.08
N ARG A 49 -6.53 13.50 -10.56
CA ARG A 49 -7.43 12.45 -11.05
C ARG A 49 -8.23 11.81 -9.92
N ALA A 50 -7.57 11.52 -8.80
CA ALA A 50 -8.20 10.86 -7.65
C ALA A 50 -9.35 11.70 -7.07
N LEU A 51 -9.16 13.00 -6.94
CA LEU A 51 -10.15 13.91 -6.38
C LEU A 51 -11.40 14.07 -7.26
N GLN A 52 -11.31 13.68 -8.52
CA GLN A 52 -12.44 13.65 -9.45
C GLN A 52 -13.20 12.32 -9.41
N ASP A 53 -12.69 11.32 -8.73
CA ASP A 53 -13.29 9.99 -8.65
C ASP A 53 -14.22 9.91 -7.44
N PRO A 54 -15.55 9.75 -7.63
CA PRO A 54 -16.50 9.64 -6.52
C PRO A 54 -16.30 8.36 -5.70
N ASN A 55 -15.61 7.36 -6.26
CA ASN A 55 -15.34 6.08 -5.61
C ASN A 55 -13.90 6.00 -5.09
N LEU A 56 -13.28 7.14 -4.79
CA LEU A 56 -11.92 7.18 -4.26
C LEU A 56 -11.79 6.36 -2.98
N GLN A 57 -10.86 5.41 -3.01
CA GLN A 57 -10.41 4.66 -1.84
C GLN A 57 -8.90 4.71 -1.82
N ALA A 58 -8.33 5.17 -0.73
CA ALA A 58 -6.88 5.30 -0.61
C ALA A 58 -6.42 4.85 0.76
N THR A 59 -5.30 4.14 0.79
CA THR A 59 -4.60 3.78 2.02
C THR A 59 -3.28 4.53 2.15
N ASP A 60 -2.63 4.82 1.02
CA ASP A 60 -1.37 5.56 0.99
C ASP A 60 -1.19 6.26 -0.37
N ASP A 61 -0.12 7.06 -0.49
CA ASP A 61 0.17 7.81 -1.72
C ASP A 61 0.56 6.88 -2.87
N CYS A 62 1.28 5.80 -2.60
CA CYS A 62 1.61 4.81 -3.63
C CYS A 62 0.36 4.21 -4.26
N GLY A 63 -0.66 3.94 -3.46
CA GLY A 63 -1.94 3.43 -3.94
C GLY A 63 -2.62 4.39 -4.89
N ILE A 64 -2.53 5.70 -4.62
CA ILE A 64 -3.09 6.74 -5.49
C ILE A 64 -2.37 6.74 -6.84
N VAL A 65 -1.04 6.74 -6.84
CA VAL A 65 -0.27 6.70 -8.09
C VAL A 65 -0.55 5.40 -8.85
N HIS A 66 -0.56 4.27 -8.18
CA HIS A 66 -0.81 2.97 -8.82
C HIS A 66 -2.18 2.91 -9.50
N ARG A 67 -3.21 3.45 -8.85
CA ARG A 67 -4.58 3.39 -9.37
C ARG A 67 -4.82 4.36 -10.51
N TYR A 68 -4.34 5.61 -10.40
CA TYR A 68 -4.69 6.68 -11.33
C TYR A 68 -3.64 6.94 -12.41
N LEU A 69 -2.42 6.47 -12.19
CA LEU A 69 -1.33 6.54 -13.18
C LEU A 69 -0.66 5.15 -13.29
N PRO A 70 -1.40 4.13 -13.77
CA PRO A 70 -0.87 2.76 -13.78
C PRO A 70 0.34 2.58 -14.70
N GLU A 71 0.56 3.47 -15.64
CA GLU A 71 1.73 3.46 -16.54
C GLU A 71 3.02 3.92 -15.85
N VAL A 72 2.92 4.59 -14.70
CA VAL A 72 4.11 5.06 -13.97
C VAL A 72 4.61 3.93 -13.07
N PRO A 73 5.87 3.47 -13.24
CA PRO A 73 6.40 2.43 -12.38
C PRO A 73 6.67 2.98 -10.97
N ILE A 74 6.37 2.15 -9.97
CA ILE A 74 6.70 2.43 -8.58
C ILE A 74 7.83 1.50 -8.18
N CYS A 75 9.03 2.06 -7.99
CA CYS A 75 10.22 1.28 -7.70
C CYS A 75 10.37 1.10 -6.19
N ILE A 76 10.80 -0.09 -5.78
CA ILE A 76 11.04 -0.41 -4.38
C ILE A 76 12.47 -0.01 -4.02
N VAL A 77 12.59 0.72 -2.92
CA VAL A 77 13.86 0.96 -2.25
C VAL A 77 13.89 0.07 -1.01
N GLN A 78 15.00 -0.64 -0.82
CA GLN A 78 15.14 -1.52 0.33
C GLN A 78 15.06 -0.70 1.63
N GLY A 79 14.15 -1.10 2.51
CA GLY A 79 13.95 -0.48 3.81
C GLY A 79 14.67 -1.23 4.92
N ASP A 80 14.30 -0.89 6.14
CA ASP A 80 14.85 -1.47 7.36
C ASP A 80 13.69 -1.82 8.30
N PRO A 81 13.66 -3.03 8.88
CA PRO A 81 12.62 -3.40 9.86
C PRO A 81 12.57 -2.48 11.08
N ALA A 82 13.67 -1.79 11.40
CA ALA A 82 13.70 -0.82 12.50
C ALA A 82 12.92 0.46 12.19
N ASN A 83 12.63 0.73 10.92
CA ASN A 83 11.80 1.87 10.51
C ASN A 83 10.32 1.54 10.72
N ARG A 84 9.84 1.76 11.94
CA ARG A 84 8.48 1.44 12.35
C ARG A 84 7.64 2.71 12.50
N LYS A 85 6.44 2.67 11.95
CA LYS A 85 5.47 3.74 12.16
C LYS A 85 4.93 3.64 13.60
N ILE A 86 5.05 4.72 14.34
CA ILE A 86 4.48 4.82 15.69
C ILE A 86 2.98 5.11 15.54
N THR A 87 2.15 4.13 15.80
CA THR A 87 0.69 4.20 15.61
C THR A 87 -0.05 4.01 16.93
N TYR A 88 0.45 3.12 17.79
CA TYR A 88 -0.13 2.80 19.07
C TYR A 88 0.84 3.13 20.19
N LYS A 89 0.31 3.23 21.42
CA LYS A 89 1.12 3.52 22.60
C LYS A 89 2.24 2.50 22.81
N GLU A 90 1.97 1.23 22.48
CA GLU A 90 2.93 0.14 22.61
C GLU A 90 4.13 0.29 21.66
N ASP A 91 4.04 1.13 20.65
CA ASP A 91 5.12 1.36 19.67
C ASP A 91 6.21 2.31 20.20
N ILE A 92 5.99 2.89 21.37
CA ILE A 92 6.93 3.84 21.97
C ILE A 92 7.93 3.13 22.88
#